data_8af774cfc94507b2c4541146142f13a2
#
_entry.id   8af774cfc94507b2c4541146142f13a2
#
_cell.length_a   1.000
_cell.length_b   1.000
_cell.length_c   1.000
_cell.angle_alpha   90.00
_cell.angle_beta   90.00
_cell.angle_gamma   90.00
#
_symmetry.space_group_name_H-M   'P 1'
#
loop_
_entity.id
_entity.type
_entity.pdbx_description
1 polymer ?
#
loop_
_entity_poly.entity_id
_entity_poly.type
_entity_poly.pdbx_seq_one_letter_code
_entity_poly.pdbx_strand_id
1 'polypeptide(L)'
;MNSQNTPIHIRLWHHDFWRMAVANLLLTMAVYMLIPTMPIWLTKQQGFSNLEAGIAMGAYGFGLFVLGAFVSYLVQRFRRNLVCIWSAAAMAALVGVSYYSDVQLCRKYEFYWMVLQRFTFGSLFGLAQMVLTSTLIIDTCESYQRTEANHSAAWFGRFALSLGPLTGLLLMRYIGFQAVWLTTVGLIVVAVVLIRLVHFPFRTPEDDVQMIGLDRFFLPHGFPLFINLQLIMLAVGLLLSLPFSEHFYAMMMVGFLLALLAQRFVFVDAEVKSEVVTGLIVINAALLILLTRTQQIVAYAAPIFVGFGLGVIGSRFLLFFIKLSRHCQRGTSQSTFMLGWESGIAWGLGLGIALFNGHSQELLLTALTLTITSLVMYNYTHNWFAKHKNR
;
A
#
# COMPACT_ATOMS: atom_id res chain seq x y z
N MET A 1 3.06 16.43 -38.65
CA MET A 1 3.59 16.54 -37.26
C MET A 1 2.47 17.13 -36.40
N ASN A 2 1.66 16.30 -35.77
CA ASN A 2 0.65 16.80 -34.84
C ASN A 2 1.36 17.13 -33.54
N SER A 3 1.51 18.43 -33.25
CA SER A 3 1.92 18.90 -31.95
C SER A 3 0.97 18.31 -30.90
N GLN A 4 1.52 17.51 -30.00
CA GLN A 4 0.77 16.99 -28.88
C GLN A 4 0.38 18.20 -28.02
N ASN A 5 -0.83 18.70 -28.17
CA ASN A 5 -1.43 19.70 -27.30
C ASN A 5 -1.76 19.07 -25.93
N THR A 6 -0.74 18.65 -25.21
CA THR A 6 -0.88 18.42 -23.78
C THR A 6 -0.75 19.77 -23.10
N PRO A 7 -1.73 20.21 -22.31
CA PRO A 7 -1.64 21.46 -21.60
C PRO A 7 -0.41 21.45 -20.69
N ILE A 8 0.47 22.44 -20.82
CA ILE A 8 1.64 22.62 -19.95
C ILE A 8 1.12 23.11 -18.59
N HIS A 9 1.27 22.30 -17.57
CA HIS A 9 0.86 22.64 -16.22
C HIS A 9 2.03 23.20 -15.42
N ILE A 10 2.05 24.51 -15.22
CA ILE A 10 3.09 25.19 -14.43
C ILE A 10 3.01 24.80 -12.95
N ARG A 11 1.81 24.47 -12.44
CA ARG A 11 1.60 24.04 -11.05
C ARG A 11 1.26 22.57 -10.99
N LEU A 12 1.90 21.84 -10.04
CA LEU A 12 1.64 20.41 -9.83
C LEU A 12 0.15 20.13 -9.51
N TRP A 13 -0.45 20.93 -8.64
CA TRP A 13 -1.81 20.73 -8.13
C TRP A 13 -2.90 21.22 -9.12
N HIS A 14 -2.91 20.70 -10.34
CA HIS A 14 -3.95 20.91 -11.34
C HIS A 14 -5.03 19.80 -11.29
N HIS A 15 -6.14 19.98 -11.98
CA HIS A 15 -7.30 19.09 -11.91
C HIS A 15 -6.97 17.62 -12.21
N ASP A 16 -6.12 17.34 -13.19
CA ASP A 16 -5.79 15.98 -13.58
C ASP A 16 -4.88 15.29 -12.56
N PHE A 17 -3.94 16.01 -11.96
CA PHE A 17 -3.17 15.50 -10.84
C PHE A 17 -4.05 15.18 -9.62
N TRP A 18 -4.99 16.08 -9.27
CA TRP A 18 -5.96 15.83 -8.19
C TRP A 18 -6.80 14.59 -8.47
N ARG A 19 -7.31 14.41 -9.69
CA ARG A 19 -8.06 13.20 -10.08
C ARG A 19 -7.24 11.95 -9.87
N MET A 20 -5.97 11.96 -10.26
CA MET A 20 -5.07 10.80 -10.09
C MET A 20 -4.72 10.55 -8.63
N ALA A 21 -4.45 11.58 -7.83
CA ALA A 21 -4.15 11.45 -6.41
C ALA A 21 -5.35 10.90 -5.62
N VAL A 22 -6.56 11.39 -5.92
CA VAL A 22 -7.81 10.88 -5.32
C VAL A 22 -8.12 9.46 -5.80
N ALA A 23 -7.91 9.14 -7.09
CA ALA A 23 -8.06 7.77 -7.58
C ALA A 23 -7.12 6.81 -6.86
N ASN A 24 -5.87 7.21 -6.60
CA ASN A 24 -4.92 6.45 -5.80
C ASN A 24 -5.41 6.23 -4.36
N LEU A 25 -5.93 7.28 -3.71
CA LEU A 25 -6.54 7.18 -2.39
C LEU A 25 -7.68 6.15 -2.37
N LEU A 26 -8.65 6.30 -3.29
CA LEU A 26 -9.86 5.47 -3.31
C LEU A 26 -9.54 4.01 -3.61
N LEU A 27 -8.65 3.74 -4.58
CA LEU A 27 -8.25 2.39 -4.93
C LEU A 27 -7.53 1.70 -3.77
N THR A 28 -6.61 2.39 -3.10
CA THR A 28 -5.88 1.87 -1.94
C THR A 28 -6.81 1.73 -0.71
N MET A 29 -7.72 2.69 -0.51
CA MET A 29 -8.70 2.65 0.57
C MET A 29 -9.65 1.45 0.44
N ALA A 30 -10.08 1.11 -0.79
CA ALA A 30 -10.89 -0.07 -1.07
C ALA A 30 -10.22 -1.37 -0.61
N VAL A 31 -8.90 -1.48 -0.77
CA VAL A 31 -8.10 -2.63 -0.29
C VAL A 31 -7.97 -2.62 1.22
N TYR A 32 -7.65 -1.47 1.80
CA TYR A 32 -7.36 -1.37 3.24
C TYR A 32 -8.60 -1.46 4.13
N MET A 33 -9.79 -1.18 3.60
CA MET A 33 -11.05 -1.47 4.30
C MET A 33 -11.16 -2.94 4.69
N LEU A 34 -10.61 -3.84 3.88
CA LEU A 34 -10.67 -5.28 4.09
C LEU A 34 -9.66 -5.78 5.14
N ILE A 35 -8.68 -4.97 5.57
CA ILE A 35 -7.67 -5.36 6.58
C ILE A 35 -8.33 -5.80 7.88
N PRO A 36 -9.13 -4.97 8.59
CA PRO A 36 -9.76 -5.39 9.84
C PRO A 36 -11.07 -6.15 9.61
N THR A 37 -11.79 -5.89 8.53
CA THR A 37 -13.16 -6.40 8.36
C THR A 37 -13.21 -7.82 7.81
N MET A 38 -12.32 -8.14 6.87
CA MET A 38 -12.28 -9.46 6.22
C MET A 38 -11.94 -10.61 7.18
N PRO A 39 -10.91 -10.49 8.05
CA PRO A 39 -10.62 -11.54 9.03
C PRO A 39 -11.79 -11.81 9.98
N ILE A 40 -12.47 -10.74 10.42
CA ILE A 40 -13.66 -10.87 11.28
C ILE A 40 -14.78 -11.61 10.56
N TRP A 41 -15.01 -11.28 9.28
CA TRP A 41 -16.03 -11.95 8.47
C TRP A 41 -15.70 -13.43 8.23
N LEU A 42 -14.44 -13.74 7.86
CA LEU A 42 -13.99 -15.12 7.62
C LEU A 42 -14.14 -15.99 8.87
N THR A 43 -13.73 -15.48 10.03
CA THR A 43 -13.76 -16.28 11.28
C THR A 43 -15.13 -16.35 11.91
N LYS A 44 -15.87 -15.23 11.97
CA LYS A 44 -17.16 -15.17 12.70
C LYS A 44 -18.36 -15.56 11.85
N GLN A 45 -18.38 -15.25 10.55
CA GLN A 45 -19.53 -15.52 9.68
C GLN A 45 -19.32 -16.77 8.82
N GLN A 46 -18.12 -16.95 8.24
CA GLN A 46 -17.82 -18.11 7.41
C GLN A 46 -17.27 -19.30 8.21
N GLY A 47 -16.96 -19.13 9.50
CA GLY A 47 -16.51 -20.18 10.38
C GLY A 47 -15.11 -20.73 10.04
N PHE A 48 -14.26 -19.97 9.37
CA PHE A 48 -12.88 -20.34 9.09
C PHE A 48 -12.07 -20.34 10.38
N SER A 49 -11.12 -21.27 10.47
CA SER A 49 -10.10 -21.24 11.51
C SER A 49 -9.19 -19.99 11.30
N ASN A 50 -8.50 -19.55 12.36
CA ASN A 50 -7.55 -18.46 12.25
C ASN A 50 -6.43 -18.76 11.26
N LEU A 51 -5.99 -20.04 11.18
CA LEU A 51 -5.00 -20.46 10.19
C LEU A 51 -5.51 -20.28 8.76
N GLU A 52 -6.72 -20.74 8.46
CA GLU A 52 -7.35 -20.58 7.14
C GLU A 52 -7.55 -19.11 6.77
N ALA A 53 -8.04 -18.31 7.71
CA ALA A 53 -8.21 -16.86 7.52
C ALA A 53 -6.85 -16.17 7.28
N GLY A 54 -5.81 -16.52 8.04
CA GLY A 54 -4.48 -15.95 7.87
C GLY A 54 -3.84 -16.33 6.53
N ILE A 55 -3.98 -17.58 6.07
CA ILE A 55 -3.52 -18.02 4.75
C ILE A 55 -4.26 -17.25 3.64
N ALA A 56 -5.58 -17.12 3.73
CA ALA A 56 -6.37 -16.36 2.77
C ALA A 56 -5.91 -14.89 2.70
N MET A 57 -5.72 -14.24 3.86
CA MET A 57 -5.25 -12.85 3.90
C MET A 57 -3.82 -12.69 3.36
N GLY A 58 -2.91 -13.62 3.70
CA GLY A 58 -1.53 -13.62 3.21
C GLY A 58 -1.40 -13.87 1.70
N ALA A 59 -2.33 -14.62 1.11
CA ALA A 59 -2.35 -14.93 -0.33
C ALA A 59 -2.39 -13.66 -1.20
N TYR A 60 -3.05 -12.59 -0.74
CA TYR A 60 -3.04 -11.29 -1.40
C TYR A 60 -1.62 -10.76 -1.62
N GLY A 61 -0.73 -10.89 -0.62
CA GLY A 61 0.64 -10.44 -0.70
C GLY A 61 1.46 -11.15 -1.80
N PHE A 62 1.24 -12.44 -2.01
CA PHE A 62 1.86 -13.18 -3.12
C PHE A 62 1.28 -12.75 -4.47
N GLY A 63 -0.02 -12.51 -4.53
CA GLY A 63 -0.68 -12.00 -5.73
C GLY A 63 -0.04 -10.74 -6.30
N LEU A 64 0.39 -9.80 -5.45
CA LEU A 64 0.98 -8.51 -5.88
C LEU A 64 2.14 -8.66 -6.88
N PHE A 65 2.90 -9.76 -6.80
CA PHE A 65 4.07 -9.97 -7.64
C PHE A 65 3.75 -10.59 -8.99
N VAL A 66 2.64 -11.31 -9.13
CA VAL A 66 2.39 -12.19 -10.28
C VAL A 66 2.31 -11.43 -11.59
N LEU A 67 1.53 -10.36 -11.64
CA LEU A 67 1.38 -9.56 -12.87
C LEU A 67 2.47 -8.49 -13.01
N GLY A 68 3.34 -8.33 -12.01
CA GLY A 68 4.39 -7.33 -12.02
C GLY A 68 5.37 -7.49 -13.17
N ALA A 69 5.80 -8.70 -13.47
CA ALA A 69 6.73 -9.01 -14.55
C ALA A 69 6.18 -8.67 -15.97
N PHE A 70 4.86 -8.54 -16.10
CA PHE A 70 4.17 -8.21 -17.36
C PHE A 70 3.83 -6.72 -17.49
N VAL A 71 4.03 -5.90 -16.42
CA VAL A 71 3.64 -4.48 -16.44
C VAL A 71 4.27 -3.74 -17.60
N SER A 72 5.58 -3.92 -17.84
CA SER A 72 6.29 -3.23 -18.91
C SER A 72 5.68 -3.55 -20.27
N TYR A 73 5.46 -4.83 -20.56
CA TYR A 73 4.81 -5.28 -21.78
C TYR A 73 3.42 -4.68 -21.96
N LEU A 74 2.59 -4.77 -20.91
CA LEU A 74 1.20 -4.29 -20.97
C LEU A 74 1.09 -2.79 -21.23
N VAL A 75 1.96 -1.97 -20.62
CA VAL A 75 1.91 -0.51 -20.78
C VAL A 75 2.59 0.00 -22.05
N GLN A 76 3.41 -0.83 -22.70
CA GLN A 76 4.03 -0.49 -23.98
C GLN A 76 3.18 -0.99 -25.17
N ARG A 77 2.54 -2.15 -25.03
CA ARG A 77 1.69 -2.73 -26.07
C ARG A 77 0.29 -2.14 -26.09
N PHE A 78 -0.27 -1.82 -24.91
CA PHE A 78 -1.63 -1.32 -24.77
C PHE A 78 -1.66 0.11 -24.21
N ARG A 79 -2.80 0.78 -24.32
CA ARG A 79 -3.00 2.09 -23.67
C ARG A 79 -2.94 1.95 -22.16
N ARG A 80 -2.01 2.65 -21.51
CA ARG A 80 -1.72 2.55 -20.07
C ARG A 80 -2.93 2.79 -19.18
N ASN A 81 -3.73 3.81 -19.50
CA ASN A 81 -4.94 4.10 -18.78
C ASN A 81 -5.95 2.94 -18.88
N LEU A 82 -6.07 2.28 -20.04
CA LEU A 82 -6.97 1.14 -20.18
C LEU A 82 -6.48 -0.08 -19.39
N VAL A 83 -5.17 -0.33 -19.34
CA VAL A 83 -4.61 -1.41 -18.50
C VAL A 83 -4.99 -1.20 -17.04
N CYS A 84 -4.81 0.01 -16.52
CA CYS A 84 -5.21 0.35 -15.14
C CYS A 84 -6.73 0.21 -14.93
N ILE A 85 -7.54 0.74 -15.84
CA ILE A 85 -9.01 0.70 -15.79
C ILE A 85 -9.51 -0.75 -15.80
N TRP A 86 -9.03 -1.58 -16.72
CA TRP A 86 -9.46 -2.98 -16.83
C TRP A 86 -9.03 -3.80 -15.62
N SER A 87 -7.83 -3.55 -15.08
CA SER A 87 -7.36 -4.20 -13.87
C SER A 87 -8.24 -3.83 -12.66
N ALA A 88 -8.54 -2.55 -12.48
CA ALA A 88 -9.43 -2.07 -11.42
C ALA A 88 -10.87 -2.54 -11.60
N ALA A 89 -11.39 -2.55 -12.84
CA ALA A 89 -12.72 -3.07 -13.13
C ALA A 89 -12.83 -4.59 -12.85
N ALA A 90 -11.79 -5.36 -13.17
CA ALA A 90 -11.73 -6.78 -12.83
C ALA A 90 -11.69 -7.00 -11.31
N MET A 91 -11.00 -6.12 -10.54
CA MET A 91 -11.06 -6.14 -9.07
C MET A 91 -12.49 -5.92 -8.57
N ALA A 92 -13.18 -4.90 -9.08
CA ALA A 92 -14.56 -4.61 -8.71
C ALA A 92 -15.50 -5.79 -9.03
N ALA A 93 -15.34 -6.40 -10.21
CA ALA A 93 -16.10 -7.58 -10.61
C ALA A 93 -15.84 -8.79 -9.68
N LEU A 94 -14.57 -9.03 -9.32
CA LEU A 94 -14.18 -10.11 -8.41
C LEU A 94 -14.81 -9.94 -7.01
N VAL A 95 -14.81 -8.71 -6.49
CA VAL A 95 -15.47 -8.38 -5.22
C VAL A 95 -16.97 -8.51 -5.35
N GLY A 96 -17.58 -8.07 -6.47
CA GLY A 96 -19.00 -8.21 -6.75
C GLY A 96 -19.45 -9.68 -6.83
N VAL A 97 -18.65 -10.54 -7.49
CA VAL A 97 -18.92 -11.99 -7.54
C VAL A 97 -18.87 -12.58 -6.13
N SER A 98 -17.92 -12.19 -5.30
CA SER A 98 -17.84 -12.66 -3.90
C SER A 98 -19.03 -12.20 -3.06
N TYR A 99 -19.58 -11.03 -3.34
CA TYR A 99 -20.80 -10.54 -2.68
C TYR A 99 -22.05 -11.39 -3.04
N TYR A 100 -22.18 -11.82 -4.29
CA TYR A 100 -23.33 -12.60 -4.76
C TYR A 100 -23.14 -14.11 -4.59
N SER A 101 -21.92 -14.60 -4.42
CA SER A 101 -21.63 -16.01 -4.20
C SER A 101 -21.90 -16.43 -2.74
N ASP A 102 -23.12 -16.24 -2.27
CA ASP A 102 -23.66 -16.96 -1.11
C ASP A 102 -23.92 -18.44 -1.52
N VAL A 103 -22.98 -18.99 -2.30
CA VAL A 103 -23.03 -20.37 -2.75
C VAL A 103 -22.66 -21.21 -1.55
N GLN A 104 -23.59 -22.06 -1.11
CA GLN A 104 -23.35 -23.15 -0.15
C GLN A 104 -22.39 -24.18 -0.76
N LEU A 105 -21.17 -23.76 -1.04
CA LEU A 105 -20.08 -24.65 -1.42
C LEU A 105 -19.64 -25.45 -0.20
N CYS A 106 -19.26 -26.70 -0.39
CA CYS A 106 -18.65 -27.47 0.66
C CYS A 106 -17.46 -26.69 1.24
N ARG A 107 -17.36 -26.58 2.57
CA ARG A 107 -16.36 -25.78 3.33
C ARG A 107 -14.93 -25.86 2.79
N LYS A 108 -14.53 -27.04 2.29
CA LYS A 108 -13.22 -27.24 1.67
C LYS A 108 -13.04 -26.41 0.39
N TYR A 109 -14.06 -26.30 -0.44
CA TYR A 109 -14.02 -25.53 -1.66
C TYR A 109 -14.11 -24.03 -1.39
N GLU A 110 -14.83 -23.60 -0.33
CA GLU A 110 -14.90 -22.21 0.11
C GLU A 110 -13.54 -21.67 0.50
N PHE A 111 -12.73 -22.44 1.23
CA PHE A 111 -11.38 -22.06 1.59
C PHE A 111 -10.50 -21.84 0.35
N TYR A 112 -10.44 -22.81 -0.56
CA TYR A 112 -9.64 -22.68 -1.78
C TYR A 112 -10.11 -21.53 -2.67
N TRP A 113 -11.43 -21.34 -2.75
CA TRP A 113 -12.02 -20.20 -3.46
C TRP A 113 -11.57 -18.87 -2.84
N MET A 114 -11.60 -18.75 -1.53
CA MET A 114 -11.20 -17.53 -0.83
C MET A 114 -9.70 -17.23 -1.01
N VAL A 115 -8.84 -18.23 -0.92
CA VAL A 115 -7.39 -18.09 -1.19
C VAL A 115 -7.16 -17.63 -2.63
N LEU A 116 -7.83 -18.26 -3.61
CA LEU A 116 -7.72 -17.89 -5.02
C LEU A 116 -8.23 -16.46 -5.27
N GLN A 117 -9.38 -16.11 -4.67
CA GLN A 117 -9.97 -14.78 -4.76
C GLN A 117 -9.00 -13.71 -4.22
N ARG A 118 -8.42 -13.93 -3.02
CA ARG A 118 -7.47 -13.00 -2.41
C ARG A 118 -6.18 -12.88 -3.23
N PHE A 119 -5.66 -13.98 -3.73
CA PHE A 119 -4.50 -14.01 -4.60
C PHE A 119 -4.74 -13.24 -5.91
N THR A 120 -5.87 -13.49 -6.58
CA THR A 120 -6.25 -12.80 -7.81
C THR A 120 -6.50 -11.32 -7.57
N PHE A 121 -7.15 -10.97 -6.46
CA PHE A 121 -7.37 -9.59 -6.05
C PHE A 121 -6.06 -8.84 -5.84
N GLY A 122 -5.07 -9.48 -5.18
CA GLY A 122 -3.72 -8.95 -5.04
C GLY A 122 -3.01 -8.75 -6.38
N SER A 123 -3.14 -9.70 -7.31
CA SER A 123 -2.55 -9.60 -8.65
C SER A 123 -3.11 -8.42 -9.44
N LEU A 124 -4.41 -8.25 -9.43
CA LEU A 124 -5.10 -7.15 -10.12
C LEU A 124 -4.80 -5.80 -9.48
N PHE A 125 -4.79 -5.72 -8.14
CA PHE A 125 -4.40 -4.50 -7.43
C PHE A 125 -2.94 -4.14 -7.71
N GLY A 126 -2.03 -5.10 -7.64
CA GLY A 126 -0.60 -4.89 -7.95
C GLY A 126 -0.42 -4.29 -9.34
N LEU A 127 -1.08 -4.87 -10.35
CA LEU A 127 -1.03 -4.34 -11.72
C LEU A 127 -1.63 -2.93 -11.80
N ALA A 128 -2.84 -2.71 -11.28
CA ALA A 128 -3.50 -1.40 -11.33
C ALA A 128 -2.66 -0.32 -10.63
N GLN A 129 -2.13 -0.63 -9.45
CA GLN A 129 -1.37 0.30 -8.63
C GLN A 129 0.01 0.60 -9.22
N MET A 130 0.70 -0.41 -9.77
CA MET A 130 1.96 -0.19 -10.50
C MET A 130 1.75 0.72 -11.69
N VAL A 131 0.73 0.49 -12.51
CA VAL A 131 0.44 1.34 -13.68
C VAL A 131 0.05 2.75 -13.24
N LEU A 132 -0.80 2.88 -12.22
CA LEU A 132 -1.25 4.18 -11.72
C LEU A 132 -0.07 5.02 -11.21
N THR A 133 0.77 4.46 -10.34
CA THR A 133 1.83 5.21 -9.66
C THR A 133 3.11 5.35 -10.48
N SER A 134 3.47 4.34 -11.27
CA SER A 134 4.70 4.39 -12.07
C SER A 134 4.55 5.09 -13.41
N THR A 135 3.31 5.28 -13.89
CA THR A 135 3.07 5.86 -15.23
C THR A 135 2.02 6.96 -15.22
N LEU A 136 0.78 6.69 -14.82
CA LEU A 136 -0.33 7.62 -15.04
C LEU A 136 -0.16 8.92 -14.24
N ILE A 137 0.21 8.85 -12.96
CA ILE A 137 0.46 10.03 -12.13
C ILE A 137 1.61 10.86 -12.70
N ILE A 138 2.70 10.19 -13.14
CA ILE A 138 3.86 10.86 -13.72
C ILE A 138 3.53 11.51 -15.07
N ASP A 139 2.64 10.90 -15.83
CA ASP A 139 2.25 11.43 -17.16
C ASP A 139 1.33 12.68 -17.07
N THR A 140 0.76 12.97 -15.89
CA THR A 140 -0.01 14.20 -15.67
C THR A 140 0.85 15.41 -15.31
N CYS A 141 2.15 15.25 -15.10
CA CYS A 141 3.02 16.33 -14.63
C CYS A 141 4.27 16.50 -15.50
N GLU A 142 4.84 17.69 -15.45
CA GLU A 142 6.06 18.03 -16.15
C GLU A 142 7.28 17.25 -15.62
N SER A 143 8.29 17.09 -16.45
CA SER A 143 9.47 16.26 -16.18
C SER A 143 10.18 16.61 -14.86
N TYR A 144 10.28 17.90 -14.53
CA TYR A 144 10.91 18.39 -13.31
C TYR A 144 10.05 18.19 -12.04
N GLN A 145 8.73 18.03 -12.18
CA GLN A 145 7.79 17.84 -11.08
C GLN A 145 7.58 16.37 -10.69
N ARG A 146 8.08 15.41 -11.45
CA ARG A 146 7.79 13.97 -11.28
C ARG A 146 8.12 13.43 -9.89
N THR A 147 9.22 13.88 -9.30
CA THR A 147 9.60 13.44 -7.95
C THR A 147 8.63 13.97 -6.90
N GLU A 148 8.24 15.23 -7.01
CA GLU A 148 7.25 15.86 -6.12
C GLU A 148 5.86 15.23 -6.30
N ALA A 149 5.46 14.96 -7.55
CA ALA A 149 4.21 14.28 -7.87
C ALA A 149 4.11 12.90 -7.21
N ASN A 150 5.15 12.08 -7.35
CA ASN A 150 5.19 10.76 -6.72
C ASN A 150 5.16 10.86 -5.19
N HIS A 151 5.92 11.78 -4.61
CA HIS A 151 5.94 11.99 -3.17
C HIS A 151 4.56 12.45 -2.67
N SER A 152 3.92 13.40 -3.33
CA SER A 152 2.60 13.91 -2.98
C SER A 152 1.52 12.84 -3.13
N ALA A 153 1.50 12.12 -4.26
CA ALA A 153 0.54 11.04 -4.49
C ALA A 153 0.69 9.88 -3.50
N ALA A 154 1.91 9.57 -3.05
CA ALA A 154 2.15 8.53 -2.06
C ALA A 154 1.56 8.86 -0.68
N TRP A 155 1.37 10.15 -0.34
CA TRP A 155 0.68 10.54 0.89
C TRP A 155 -0.80 10.12 0.88
N PHE A 156 -1.46 10.18 -0.26
CA PHE A 156 -2.84 9.71 -0.39
C PHE A 156 -2.94 8.21 -0.12
N GLY A 157 -1.99 7.40 -0.60
CA GLY A 157 -1.92 5.98 -0.28
C GLY A 157 -1.70 5.70 1.23
N ARG A 158 -0.88 6.53 1.91
CA ARG A 158 -0.67 6.41 3.37
C ARG A 158 -1.91 6.79 4.16
N PHE A 159 -2.60 7.85 3.77
CA PHE A 159 -3.88 8.22 4.40
C PHE A 159 -4.93 7.12 4.23
N ALA A 160 -4.90 6.40 3.12
CA ALA A 160 -5.77 5.24 2.90
C ALA A 160 -5.57 4.15 3.97
N LEU A 161 -4.35 3.95 4.50
CA LEU A 161 -4.06 2.96 5.54
C LEU A 161 -4.79 3.25 6.87
N SER A 162 -5.17 4.50 7.08
CA SER A 162 -5.98 4.91 8.22
C SER A 162 -7.47 4.99 7.84
N LEU A 163 -7.79 5.71 6.76
CA LEU A 163 -9.18 5.95 6.35
C LEU A 163 -9.90 4.67 5.90
N GLY A 164 -9.22 3.75 5.23
CA GLY A 164 -9.79 2.48 4.79
C GLY A 164 -10.32 1.65 5.96
N PRO A 165 -9.45 1.22 6.89
CA PRO A 165 -9.88 0.48 8.06
C PRO A 165 -10.92 1.20 8.91
N LEU A 166 -10.78 2.52 9.12
CA LEU A 166 -11.73 3.34 9.84
C LEU A 166 -13.14 3.23 9.22
N THR A 167 -13.25 3.50 7.93
CA THR A 167 -14.54 3.43 7.21
C THR A 167 -15.07 2.01 7.16
N GLY A 168 -14.21 1.00 6.95
CA GLY A 168 -14.60 -0.40 6.93
C GLY A 168 -15.22 -0.85 8.25
N LEU A 169 -14.59 -0.52 9.39
CA LEU A 169 -15.12 -0.86 10.71
C LEU A 169 -16.41 -0.11 11.04
N LEU A 170 -16.51 1.18 10.68
CA LEU A 170 -17.76 1.94 10.87
C LEU A 170 -18.92 1.34 10.05
N LEU A 171 -18.68 1.02 8.78
CA LEU A 171 -19.70 0.38 7.94
C LEU A 171 -20.11 -0.99 8.48
N MET A 172 -19.12 -1.81 8.89
CA MET A 172 -19.40 -3.13 9.44
C MET A 172 -20.20 -3.03 10.75
N ARG A 173 -19.91 -2.03 11.61
CA ARG A 173 -20.59 -1.83 12.89
C ARG A 173 -22.03 -1.34 12.74
N TYR A 174 -22.29 -0.37 11.84
CA TYR A 174 -23.59 0.30 11.75
C TYR A 174 -24.52 -0.29 10.69
N ILE A 175 -23.99 -0.87 9.62
CA ILE A 175 -24.76 -1.35 8.48
C ILE A 175 -24.59 -2.86 8.27
N GLY A 176 -23.38 -3.38 8.52
CA GLY A 176 -23.01 -4.77 8.33
C GLY A 176 -21.95 -4.99 7.26
N PHE A 177 -21.46 -6.23 7.15
CA PHE A 177 -20.35 -6.56 6.26
C PHE A 177 -20.69 -6.40 4.77
N GLN A 178 -21.96 -6.58 4.40
CA GLN A 178 -22.43 -6.37 3.02
C GLN A 178 -22.15 -4.92 2.54
N ALA A 179 -22.32 -3.94 3.43
CA ALA A 179 -22.00 -2.55 3.12
C ALA A 179 -20.49 -2.34 2.84
N VAL A 180 -19.62 -3.10 3.49
CA VAL A 180 -18.17 -3.06 3.22
C VAL A 180 -17.88 -3.52 1.79
N TRP A 181 -18.49 -4.63 1.34
CA TRP A 181 -18.35 -5.11 -0.04
C TRP A 181 -18.83 -4.08 -1.07
N LEU A 182 -20.04 -3.56 -0.88
CA LEU A 182 -20.63 -2.58 -1.80
C LEU A 182 -19.80 -1.28 -1.85
N THR A 183 -19.34 -0.81 -0.69
CA THR A 183 -18.49 0.39 -0.63
C THR A 183 -17.13 0.14 -1.29
N THR A 184 -16.52 -1.04 -1.09
CA THR A 184 -15.29 -1.43 -1.78
C THR A 184 -15.46 -1.36 -3.30
N VAL A 185 -16.52 -1.94 -3.84
CA VAL A 185 -16.85 -1.85 -5.29
C VAL A 185 -17.06 -0.39 -5.69
N GLY A 186 -17.84 0.36 -4.92
CA GLY A 186 -18.12 1.78 -5.19
C GLY A 186 -16.86 2.64 -5.27
N LEU A 187 -15.93 2.48 -4.33
CA LEU A 187 -14.65 3.20 -4.32
C LEU A 187 -13.81 2.87 -5.55
N ILE A 188 -13.75 1.58 -5.95
CA ILE A 188 -13.02 1.16 -7.15
C ILE A 188 -13.67 1.77 -8.41
N VAL A 189 -15.00 1.75 -8.51
CA VAL A 189 -15.73 2.32 -9.65
C VAL A 189 -15.48 3.83 -9.75
N VAL A 190 -15.54 4.56 -8.63
CA VAL A 190 -15.24 6.00 -8.62
C VAL A 190 -13.79 6.26 -9.04
N ALA A 191 -12.84 5.45 -8.57
CA ALA A 191 -11.44 5.56 -9.00
C ALA A 191 -11.29 5.34 -10.52
N VAL A 192 -11.96 4.33 -11.08
CA VAL A 192 -12.00 4.07 -12.54
C VAL A 192 -12.57 5.26 -13.31
N VAL A 193 -13.67 5.85 -12.82
CA VAL A 193 -14.27 7.05 -13.44
C VAL A 193 -13.28 8.22 -13.42
N LEU A 194 -12.61 8.48 -12.29
CA LEU A 194 -11.61 9.54 -12.19
C LEU A 194 -10.46 9.34 -13.18
N ILE A 195 -9.95 8.11 -13.31
CA ILE A 195 -8.88 7.77 -14.27
C ILE A 195 -9.38 7.97 -15.71
N ARG A 196 -10.63 7.62 -16.01
CA ARG A 196 -11.23 7.77 -17.34
C ARG A 196 -11.39 9.23 -17.76
N LEU A 197 -11.62 10.13 -16.80
CA LEU A 197 -11.80 11.57 -17.04
C LEU A 197 -10.50 12.31 -17.39
N VAL A 198 -9.34 11.67 -17.22
CA VAL A 198 -8.04 12.26 -17.55
C VAL A 198 -7.65 11.90 -18.97
N HIS A 199 -7.22 12.89 -19.74
CA HIS A 199 -6.69 12.70 -21.08
C HIS A 199 -5.20 12.44 -21.04
N PHE A 200 -4.80 11.23 -21.43
CA PHE A 200 -3.40 10.85 -21.53
C PHE A 200 -2.90 10.95 -22.99
N PRO A 201 -1.65 11.42 -23.18
CA PRO A 201 -1.08 11.48 -24.52
C PRO A 201 -1.02 10.09 -25.15
N PHE A 202 -1.42 10.01 -26.41
CA PHE A 202 -1.31 8.78 -27.17
C PHE A 202 0.16 8.47 -27.42
N ARG A 203 0.56 7.24 -27.11
CA ARG A 203 1.84 6.68 -27.55
C ARG A 203 1.57 5.54 -28.51
N THR A 204 2.35 5.49 -29.56
CA THR A 204 2.31 4.39 -30.52
C THR A 204 2.69 3.09 -29.81
N PRO A 205 1.90 2.02 -29.91
CA PRO A 205 2.29 0.71 -29.39
C PRO A 205 3.63 0.27 -29.97
N GLU A 206 4.49 -0.31 -29.15
CA GLU A 206 5.74 -0.90 -29.59
C GLU A 206 5.51 -2.39 -29.85
N ASP A 207 5.97 -2.88 -31.01
CA ASP A 207 5.75 -4.27 -31.44
C ASP A 207 6.80 -5.22 -30.89
N ASP A 208 8.05 -4.75 -30.70
CA ASP A 208 9.20 -5.52 -30.23
C ASP A 208 9.46 -5.39 -28.74
N VAL A 209 8.46 -5.69 -27.92
CA VAL A 209 8.59 -5.60 -26.47
C VAL A 209 8.72 -6.99 -25.85
N GLN A 210 9.71 -7.17 -24.97
CA GLN A 210 9.84 -8.39 -24.19
C GLN A 210 8.62 -8.56 -23.27
N MET A 211 8.01 -9.74 -23.31
CA MET A 211 6.81 -10.06 -22.54
C MET A 211 7.05 -10.04 -21.02
N ILE A 212 8.23 -10.49 -20.60
CA ILE A 212 8.62 -10.56 -19.18
C ILE A 212 9.82 -9.65 -18.95
N GLY A 213 9.74 -8.79 -17.96
CA GLY A 213 10.83 -7.88 -17.63
C GLY A 213 10.72 -7.33 -16.21
N LEU A 214 11.82 -6.73 -15.72
CA LEU A 214 11.87 -6.09 -14.42
C LEU A 214 11.55 -4.59 -14.48
N ASP A 215 11.50 -4.01 -15.69
CA ASP A 215 11.15 -2.59 -15.84
C ASP A 215 9.73 -2.34 -15.36
N ARG A 216 9.54 -1.22 -14.65
CA ARG A 216 8.27 -0.83 -13.98
C ARG A 216 7.73 -1.85 -12.95
N PHE A 217 8.49 -2.89 -12.65
CA PHE A 217 8.15 -3.92 -11.68
C PHE A 217 9.07 -3.87 -10.47
N PHE A 218 10.34 -4.25 -10.63
CA PHE A 218 11.27 -4.39 -9.51
C PHE A 218 12.65 -3.84 -9.85
N LEU A 219 13.24 -3.08 -8.91
CA LEU A 219 14.58 -2.51 -9.00
C LEU A 219 15.58 -3.40 -8.24
N PRO A 220 16.37 -4.26 -8.92
CA PRO A 220 17.25 -5.21 -8.23
C PRO A 220 18.28 -4.53 -7.34
N HIS A 221 18.82 -3.39 -7.76
CA HIS A 221 19.76 -2.59 -6.97
C HIS A 221 19.15 -2.05 -5.67
N GLY A 222 17.82 -1.96 -5.58
CA GLY A 222 17.09 -1.54 -4.38
C GLY A 222 16.82 -2.66 -3.38
N PHE A 223 17.28 -3.89 -3.63
CA PHE A 223 16.98 -5.05 -2.79
C PHE A 223 17.31 -4.88 -1.29
N PRO A 224 18.44 -4.28 -0.87
CA PRO A 224 18.71 -4.05 0.55
C PRO A 224 17.69 -3.12 1.22
N LEU A 225 17.26 -2.06 0.51
CA LEU A 225 16.20 -1.16 0.98
C LEU A 225 14.84 -1.87 1.02
N PHE A 226 14.57 -2.73 0.01
CA PHE A 226 13.34 -3.50 -0.06
C PHE A 226 13.19 -4.42 1.15
N ILE A 227 14.21 -5.18 1.50
CA ILE A 227 14.19 -6.07 2.69
C ILE A 227 14.01 -5.27 3.98
N ASN A 228 14.71 -4.13 4.11
CA ASN A 228 14.56 -3.29 5.29
C ASN A 228 13.12 -2.76 5.43
N LEU A 229 12.54 -2.24 4.34
CA LEU A 229 11.15 -1.81 4.31
C LEU A 229 10.19 -2.98 4.59
N GLN A 230 10.47 -4.14 4.03
CA GLN A 230 9.68 -5.35 4.23
C GLN A 230 9.59 -5.76 5.70
N LEU A 231 10.70 -5.71 6.44
CA LEU A 231 10.73 -6.00 7.88
C LEU A 231 9.85 -5.03 8.68
N ILE A 232 9.92 -3.74 8.36
CA ILE A 232 9.09 -2.71 9.01
C ILE A 232 7.61 -2.99 8.75
N MET A 233 7.27 -3.19 7.47
CA MET A 233 5.87 -3.36 7.08
C MET A 233 5.29 -4.71 7.51
N LEU A 234 6.13 -5.74 7.65
CA LEU A 234 5.75 -7.02 8.25
C LEU A 234 5.35 -6.83 9.74
N ALA A 235 6.15 -6.07 10.49
CA ALA A 235 5.83 -5.74 11.89
C ALA A 235 4.53 -4.94 12.01
N VAL A 236 4.30 -4.00 11.09
CA VAL A 236 3.05 -3.24 11.01
C VAL A 236 1.87 -4.14 10.66
N GLY A 237 2.03 -5.06 9.71
CA GLY A 237 1.00 -6.04 9.36
C GLY A 237 0.65 -6.95 10.53
N LEU A 238 1.65 -7.40 11.32
CA LEU A 238 1.43 -8.11 12.58
C LEU A 238 0.59 -7.26 13.54
N LEU A 239 0.97 -6.01 13.76
CA LEU A 239 0.21 -5.08 14.61
C LEU A 239 -1.24 -4.94 14.16
N LEU A 240 -1.47 -4.75 12.84
CA LEU A 240 -2.81 -4.58 12.27
C LEU A 240 -3.66 -5.86 12.28
N SER A 241 -3.10 -7.01 12.61
CA SER A 241 -3.87 -8.25 12.83
C SER A 241 -4.57 -8.28 14.18
N LEU A 242 -4.20 -7.39 15.12
CA LEU A 242 -4.91 -7.24 16.38
C LEU A 242 -6.28 -6.59 16.17
N PRO A 243 -7.30 -6.95 16.95
CA PRO A 243 -8.67 -6.45 16.81
C PRO A 243 -8.81 -5.03 17.37
N PHE A 244 -8.22 -4.06 16.68
CA PHE A 244 -8.34 -2.66 17.02
C PHE A 244 -9.71 -2.10 16.66
N SER A 245 -10.17 -1.11 17.47
CA SER A 245 -11.37 -0.35 17.19
C SER A 245 -11.14 0.74 16.14
N GLU A 246 -12.24 1.35 15.69
CA GLU A 246 -12.22 2.51 14.80
C GLU A 246 -11.39 3.69 15.33
N HIS A 247 -11.34 3.87 16.67
CA HIS A 247 -10.54 4.93 17.30
C HIS A 247 -9.03 4.78 17.05
N PHE A 248 -8.52 3.56 17.00
CA PHE A 248 -7.12 3.31 16.67
C PHE A 248 -6.75 3.90 15.31
N TYR A 249 -7.55 3.63 14.30
CA TYR A 249 -7.29 4.12 12.95
C TYR A 249 -7.52 5.63 12.83
N ALA A 250 -8.49 6.19 13.53
CA ALA A 250 -8.68 7.64 13.59
C ALA A 250 -7.46 8.35 14.21
N MET A 251 -6.91 7.82 15.32
CA MET A 251 -5.70 8.37 15.93
C MET A 251 -4.45 8.16 15.08
N MET A 252 -4.36 7.05 14.34
CA MET A 252 -3.29 6.83 13.38
C MET A 252 -3.30 7.88 12.25
N MET A 253 -4.48 8.36 11.83
CA MET A 253 -4.60 9.46 10.88
C MET A 253 -4.02 10.76 11.45
N VAL A 254 -4.27 11.06 12.74
CA VAL A 254 -3.64 12.20 13.41
C VAL A 254 -2.12 12.08 13.34
N GLY A 255 -1.58 10.88 13.57
CA GLY A 255 -0.15 10.60 13.44
C GLY A 255 0.38 10.90 12.04
N PHE A 256 -0.30 10.47 10.98
CA PHE A 256 0.07 10.79 9.60
C PHE A 256 0.08 12.30 9.32
N LEU A 257 -0.94 13.03 9.82
CA LEU A 257 -1.00 14.48 9.67
C LEU A 257 0.16 15.18 10.41
N LEU A 258 0.48 14.73 11.63
CA LEU A 258 1.63 15.24 12.37
C LEU A 258 2.96 14.95 11.64
N ALA A 259 3.11 13.78 11.02
CA ALA A 259 4.28 13.46 10.21
C ALA A 259 4.42 14.39 8.99
N LEU A 260 3.31 14.70 8.32
CA LEU A 260 3.29 15.64 7.20
C LEU A 260 3.73 17.04 7.65
N LEU A 261 3.19 17.51 8.78
CA LEU A 261 3.57 18.80 9.36
C LEU A 261 5.04 18.81 9.81
N ALA A 262 5.49 17.74 10.48
CA ALA A 262 6.88 17.61 10.90
C ALA A 262 7.86 17.66 9.71
N GLN A 263 7.55 16.99 8.61
CA GLN A 263 8.36 17.06 7.40
C GLN A 263 8.40 18.47 6.79
N ARG A 264 7.32 19.22 6.93
CA ARG A 264 7.25 20.58 6.40
C ARG A 264 7.97 21.62 7.27
N PHE A 265 7.95 21.47 8.61
CA PHE A 265 8.36 22.50 9.54
C PHE A 265 9.52 22.09 10.45
N VAL A 266 9.68 20.81 10.77
CA VAL A 266 10.67 20.33 11.75
C VAL A 266 11.89 19.72 11.07
N PHE A 267 11.66 18.93 10.02
CA PHE A 267 12.72 18.18 9.33
C PHE A 267 13.26 18.87 8.10
N VAL A 268 13.15 20.21 7.99
CA VAL A 268 13.59 20.95 6.79
C VAL A 268 15.08 20.75 6.52
N ASP A 269 15.91 20.88 7.58
CA ASP A 269 17.37 20.76 7.51
C ASP A 269 17.90 19.47 8.12
N ALA A 270 17.02 18.52 8.46
CA ALA A 270 17.42 17.29 9.12
C ALA A 270 18.10 16.32 8.13
N GLU A 271 19.11 15.62 8.61
CA GLU A 271 19.68 14.51 7.87
C GLU A 271 18.64 13.42 7.64
N VAL A 272 18.54 12.94 6.41
CA VAL A 272 17.57 11.89 6.03
C VAL A 272 17.72 10.62 6.87
N LYS A 273 18.94 10.33 7.34
CA LYS A 273 19.22 9.21 8.25
C LYS A 273 18.51 9.40 9.58
N SER A 274 18.61 10.59 10.16
CA SER A 274 18.01 10.89 11.47
C SER A 274 16.48 10.81 11.44
N GLU A 275 15.87 11.21 10.34
CA GLU A 275 14.41 11.11 10.17
C GLU A 275 13.91 9.66 10.19
N VAL A 276 14.56 8.76 9.44
CA VAL A 276 14.19 7.34 9.42
C VAL A 276 14.41 6.71 10.80
N VAL A 277 15.53 7.00 11.43
CA VAL A 277 15.84 6.52 12.80
C VAL A 277 14.78 7.03 13.79
N THR A 278 14.41 8.30 13.72
CA THR A 278 13.32 8.86 14.55
C THR A 278 12.01 8.13 14.29
N GLY A 279 11.63 7.91 13.02
CA GLY A 279 10.43 7.16 12.68
C GLY A 279 10.42 5.74 13.25
N LEU A 280 11.55 5.03 13.16
CA LEU A 280 11.70 3.67 13.73
C LEU A 280 11.65 3.68 15.27
N ILE A 281 12.32 4.64 15.92
CA ILE A 281 12.27 4.77 17.39
C ILE A 281 10.83 5.03 17.85
N VAL A 282 10.09 5.89 17.15
CA VAL A 282 8.70 6.20 17.51
C VAL A 282 7.79 4.97 17.32
N ILE A 283 7.97 4.17 16.26
CA ILE A 283 7.24 2.90 16.10
C ILE A 283 7.61 1.92 17.21
N ASN A 284 8.90 1.77 17.54
CA ASN A 284 9.34 0.91 18.64
C ASN A 284 8.75 1.35 19.97
N ALA A 285 8.69 2.66 20.23
CA ALA A 285 8.05 3.21 21.43
C ALA A 285 6.55 2.87 21.47
N ALA A 286 5.83 2.98 20.35
CA ALA A 286 4.42 2.59 20.26
C ALA A 286 4.21 1.11 20.59
N LEU A 287 5.02 0.21 20.01
CA LEU A 287 4.95 -1.23 20.28
C LEU A 287 5.28 -1.56 21.75
N LEU A 288 6.29 -0.89 22.33
CA LEU A 288 6.70 -1.08 23.70
C LEU A 288 5.60 -0.61 24.68
N ILE A 289 4.97 0.52 24.41
CA ILE A 289 3.88 1.04 25.23
C ILE A 289 2.66 0.10 25.16
N LEU A 290 2.31 -0.39 23.96
CA LEU A 290 1.24 -1.38 23.79
C LEU A 290 1.53 -2.69 24.51
N LEU A 291 2.80 -3.11 24.56
CA LEU A 291 3.22 -4.34 25.25
C LEU A 291 3.19 -4.21 26.78
N THR A 292 3.58 -3.04 27.32
CA THR A 292 3.86 -2.89 28.76
C THR A 292 2.75 -2.17 29.53
N ARG A 293 1.84 -1.48 28.86
CA ARG A 293 0.82 -0.62 29.48
C ARG A 293 -0.57 -0.91 28.96
N THR A 294 -1.54 -0.99 29.88
CA THR A 294 -2.96 -1.23 29.56
C THR A 294 -3.85 0.00 29.79
N GLN A 295 -3.24 1.15 30.10
CA GLN A 295 -3.97 2.38 30.40
C GLN A 295 -4.68 2.91 29.14
N GLN A 296 -5.85 3.53 29.33
CA GLN A 296 -6.66 4.08 28.23
C GLN A 296 -5.88 5.08 27.35
N ILE A 297 -4.99 5.88 27.94
CA ILE A 297 -4.15 6.83 27.20
C ILE A 297 -3.30 6.17 26.12
N VAL A 298 -2.90 4.92 26.34
CA VAL A 298 -2.10 4.13 25.36
C VAL A 298 -2.89 3.84 24.09
N ALA A 299 -4.20 3.60 24.21
CA ALA A 299 -5.08 3.37 23.06
C ALA A 299 -5.17 4.59 22.12
N TYR A 300 -4.86 5.79 22.61
CA TYR A 300 -4.80 7.01 21.81
C TYR A 300 -3.38 7.33 21.36
N ALA A 301 -2.39 7.23 22.25
CA ALA A 301 -1.02 7.64 21.98
C ALA A 301 -0.29 6.69 21.03
N ALA A 302 -0.43 5.38 21.22
CA ALA A 302 0.27 4.39 20.41
C ALA A 302 -0.07 4.49 18.90
N PRO A 303 -1.34 4.57 18.47
CA PRO A 303 -1.65 4.72 17.05
C PRO A 303 -1.16 6.05 16.45
N ILE A 304 -1.12 7.14 17.23
CA ILE A 304 -0.51 8.41 16.77
C ILE A 304 0.97 8.18 16.48
N PHE A 305 1.70 7.49 17.35
CA PHE A 305 3.11 7.18 17.14
C PHE A 305 3.33 6.25 15.94
N VAL A 306 2.48 5.24 15.76
CA VAL A 306 2.52 4.36 14.57
C VAL A 306 2.32 5.18 13.30
N GLY A 307 1.25 5.99 13.24
CA GLY A 307 0.96 6.83 12.07
C GLY A 307 2.07 7.84 11.77
N PHE A 308 2.64 8.48 12.81
CA PHE A 308 3.77 9.40 12.66
C PHE A 308 4.99 8.69 12.10
N GLY A 309 5.41 7.59 12.71
CA GLY A 309 6.58 6.82 12.28
C GLY A 309 6.44 6.31 10.84
N LEU A 310 5.28 5.75 10.49
CA LEU A 310 4.99 5.29 9.13
C LEU A 310 4.96 6.43 8.11
N GLY A 311 4.44 7.59 8.48
CA GLY A 311 4.44 8.78 7.63
C GLY A 311 5.85 9.23 7.27
N VAL A 312 6.74 9.29 8.25
CA VAL A 312 8.14 9.68 8.07
C VAL A 312 8.89 8.61 7.28
N ILE A 313 8.83 7.34 7.70
CA ILE A 313 9.55 6.23 7.05
C ILE A 313 9.12 6.07 5.60
N GLY A 314 7.80 6.04 5.33
CA GLY A 314 7.30 5.85 3.98
C GLY A 314 7.75 6.94 3.00
N SER A 315 7.83 8.21 3.47
CA SER A 315 8.33 9.32 2.65
C SER A 315 9.80 9.16 2.29
N ARG A 316 10.62 8.74 3.26
CA ARG A 316 12.07 8.67 3.07
C ARG A 316 12.50 7.42 2.30
N PHE A 317 11.86 6.27 2.55
CA PHE A 317 12.12 5.07 1.76
C PHE A 317 11.75 5.26 0.30
N LEU A 318 10.62 5.89 0.00
CA LEU A 318 10.27 6.24 -1.38
C LEU A 318 11.35 7.11 -2.03
N LEU A 319 11.82 8.15 -1.33
CA LEU A 319 12.89 9.01 -1.82
C LEU A 319 14.20 8.23 -2.06
N PHE A 320 14.53 7.26 -1.18
CA PHE A 320 15.71 6.42 -1.37
C PHE A 320 15.63 5.58 -2.63
N PHE A 321 14.50 4.93 -2.88
CA PHE A 321 14.30 4.16 -4.11
C PHE A 321 14.42 5.05 -5.36
N ILE A 322 13.84 6.25 -5.33
CA ILE A 322 13.94 7.21 -6.43
C ILE A 322 15.41 7.64 -6.65
N LYS A 323 16.17 7.91 -5.59
CA LYS A 323 17.59 8.31 -5.69
C LYS A 323 18.52 7.18 -6.10
N LEU A 324 18.16 5.93 -5.88
CA LEU A 324 18.90 4.76 -6.38
C LEU A 324 18.67 4.49 -7.86
N SER A 325 17.54 4.91 -8.39
CA SER A 325 17.15 4.64 -9.76
C SER A 325 17.78 5.61 -10.75
N ARG A 326 18.04 5.14 -11.97
CA ARG A 326 18.34 5.99 -13.10
C ARG A 326 17.10 6.75 -13.53
N HIS A 327 17.26 7.82 -14.33
CA HIS A 327 16.14 8.68 -14.73
C HIS A 327 14.98 7.92 -15.41
N CYS A 328 15.28 6.93 -16.23
CA CYS A 328 14.28 6.07 -16.89
C CYS A 328 13.65 5.01 -15.95
N GLN A 329 14.25 4.72 -14.79
CA GLN A 329 13.82 3.70 -13.84
C GLN A 329 12.99 4.25 -12.66
N ARG A 330 12.61 5.53 -12.68
CA ARG A 330 11.83 6.13 -11.56
C ARG A 330 10.49 5.46 -11.32
N GLY A 331 9.81 5.00 -12.39
CA GLY A 331 8.60 4.19 -12.27
C GLY A 331 8.86 2.85 -11.59
N THR A 332 9.95 2.18 -11.94
CA THR A 332 10.37 0.91 -11.32
C THR A 332 10.66 1.07 -9.83
N SER A 333 11.24 2.21 -9.41
CA SER A 333 11.46 2.53 -7.99
C SER A 333 10.16 2.63 -7.22
N GLN A 334 9.17 3.30 -7.79
CA GLN A 334 7.86 3.47 -7.19
C GLN A 334 7.16 2.12 -7.01
N SER A 335 7.21 1.27 -8.02
CA SER A 335 6.65 -0.10 -7.95
C SER A 335 7.35 -0.95 -6.89
N THR A 336 8.69 -0.87 -6.82
CA THR A 336 9.48 -1.62 -5.82
C THR A 336 9.13 -1.19 -4.40
N PHE A 337 9.02 0.12 -4.17
CA PHE A 337 8.57 0.66 -2.88
C PHE A 337 7.17 0.15 -2.52
N MET A 338 6.23 0.25 -3.46
CA MET A 338 4.85 -0.21 -3.28
C MET A 338 4.79 -1.70 -2.95
N LEU A 339 5.54 -2.54 -3.67
CA LEU A 339 5.62 -3.97 -3.39
C LEU A 339 6.11 -4.26 -1.98
N GLY A 340 7.19 -3.61 -1.52
CA GLY A 340 7.71 -3.79 -0.16
C GLY A 340 6.72 -3.34 0.91
N TRP A 341 6.00 -2.24 0.66
CA TRP A 341 4.98 -1.72 1.54
C TRP A 341 3.78 -2.65 1.66
N GLU A 342 3.14 -2.97 0.55
CA GLU A 342 1.90 -3.74 0.50
C GLU A 342 2.10 -5.21 0.89
N SER A 343 3.13 -5.87 0.36
CA SER A 343 3.38 -7.28 0.68
C SER A 343 3.80 -7.47 2.14
N GLY A 344 4.55 -6.53 2.71
CA GLY A 344 4.89 -6.55 4.12
C GLY A 344 3.65 -6.51 5.01
N ILE A 345 2.74 -5.56 4.77
CA ILE A 345 1.46 -5.50 5.50
C ILE A 345 0.67 -6.81 5.33
N ALA A 346 0.54 -7.30 4.09
CA ALA A 346 -0.27 -8.48 3.80
C ALA A 346 0.25 -9.74 4.47
N TRP A 347 1.56 -9.99 4.39
CA TRP A 347 2.17 -11.16 5.03
C TRP A 347 2.19 -11.02 6.54
N GLY A 348 2.47 -9.83 7.08
CA GLY A 348 2.39 -9.58 8.52
C GLY A 348 0.99 -9.83 9.07
N LEU A 349 -0.04 -9.33 8.37
CA LEU A 349 -1.43 -9.55 8.72
C LEU A 349 -1.80 -11.05 8.68
N GLY A 350 -1.44 -11.73 7.59
CA GLY A 350 -1.68 -13.17 7.43
C GLY A 350 -1.01 -14.01 8.52
N LEU A 351 0.27 -13.75 8.80
CA LEU A 351 1.03 -14.43 9.85
C LEU A 351 0.48 -14.11 11.24
N GLY A 352 0.10 -12.86 11.50
CA GLY A 352 -0.47 -12.43 12.77
C GLY A 352 -1.75 -13.19 13.11
N ILE A 353 -2.65 -13.32 12.15
CA ILE A 353 -3.90 -14.05 12.32
C ILE A 353 -3.65 -15.57 12.44
N ALA A 354 -2.78 -16.13 11.58
CA ALA A 354 -2.55 -17.59 11.51
C ALA A 354 -1.83 -18.14 12.75
N LEU A 355 -0.80 -17.44 13.24
CA LEU A 355 0.14 -18.00 14.21
C LEU A 355 -0.13 -17.56 15.64
N PHE A 356 -0.61 -16.34 15.84
CA PHE A 356 -0.67 -15.79 17.20
C PHE A 356 -2.03 -15.94 17.89
N ASN A 357 -3.10 -16.27 17.18
CA ASN A 357 -4.42 -16.69 17.71
C ASN A 357 -4.84 -16.05 19.05
N GLY A 358 -4.74 -14.74 19.18
CA GLY A 358 -5.10 -14.01 20.39
C GLY A 358 -3.95 -13.80 21.40
N HIS A 359 -2.75 -14.38 21.17
CA HIS A 359 -1.55 -14.12 21.99
C HIS A 359 -0.92 -12.77 21.64
N SER A 360 -1.59 -11.69 22.03
CA SER A 360 -1.21 -10.31 21.68
C SER A 360 0.19 -9.93 22.17
N GLN A 361 0.64 -10.47 23.32
CA GLN A 361 1.97 -10.18 23.87
C GLN A 361 3.08 -10.78 22.99
N GLU A 362 2.96 -12.03 22.57
CA GLU A 362 3.93 -12.69 21.68
C GLU A 362 3.98 -12.02 20.30
N LEU A 363 2.82 -11.62 19.78
CA LEU A 363 2.71 -10.87 18.54
C LEU A 363 3.43 -9.51 18.64
N LEU A 364 3.18 -8.74 19.70
CA LEU A 364 3.81 -7.44 19.91
C LEU A 364 5.33 -7.56 20.14
N LEU A 365 5.78 -8.60 20.85
CA LEU A 365 7.21 -8.92 21.00
C LEU A 365 7.85 -9.23 19.64
N THR A 366 7.19 -10.03 18.82
CA THR A 366 7.67 -10.35 17.47
C THR A 366 7.74 -9.09 16.59
N ALA A 367 6.70 -8.26 16.61
CA ALA A 367 6.69 -7.00 15.88
C ALA A 367 7.80 -6.06 16.36
N LEU A 368 8.04 -5.97 17.68
CA LEU A 368 9.11 -5.17 18.27
C LEU A 368 10.50 -5.69 17.85
N THR A 369 10.72 -7.01 17.87
CA THR A 369 12.00 -7.59 17.43
C THR A 369 12.26 -7.33 15.95
N LEU A 370 11.25 -7.42 15.09
CA LEU A 370 11.38 -7.09 13.67
C LEU A 370 11.74 -5.63 13.44
N THR A 371 11.10 -4.69 14.15
CA THR A 371 11.39 -3.26 13.99
C THR A 371 12.75 -2.87 14.58
N ILE A 372 13.19 -3.48 15.67
CA ILE A 372 14.56 -3.32 16.20
C ILE A 372 15.58 -3.88 15.21
N THR A 373 15.34 -5.08 14.66
CA THR A 373 16.20 -5.68 13.63
C THR A 373 16.31 -4.77 12.41
N SER A 374 15.18 -4.20 11.97
CA SER A 374 15.15 -3.22 10.89
C SER A 374 15.95 -1.96 11.23
N LEU A 375 15.89 -1.45 12.46
CA LEU A 375 16.65 -0.29 12.91
C LEU A 375 18.16 -0.58 12.88
N VAL A 376 18.59 -1.73 13.36
CA VAL A 376 19.99 -2.17 13.29
C VAL A 376 20.43 -2.32 11.84
N MET A 377 19.66 -3.02 11.03
CA MET A 377 19.92 -3.22 9.60
C MET A 377 19.99 -1.88 8.85
N TYR A 378 19.15 -0.90 9.22
CA TYR A 378 19.10 0.40 8.55
C TYR A 378 20.43 1.15 8.61
N ASN A 379 21.20 1.03 9.69
CA ASN A 379 22.52 1.64 9.77
C ASN A 379 23.46 1.13 8.67
N TYR A 380 23.41 -0.17 8.36
CA TYR A 380 24.19 -0.77 7.27
C TYR A 380 23.61 -0.39 5.90
N THR A 381 22.30 -0.49 5.76
CA THR A 381 21.56 -0.19 4.53
C THR A 381 21.74 1.30 4.15
N HIS A 382 21.72 2.21 5.12
CA HIS A 382 21.96 3.64 4.86
C HIS A 382 23.38 3.91 4.35
N ASN A 383 24.39 3.31 4.95
CA ASN A 383 25.78 3.46 4.52
C ASN A 383 26.01 2.89 3.10
N TRP A 384 25.37 1.76 2.80
CA TRP A 384 25.34 1.19 1.47
C TRP A 384 24.63 2.15 0.48
N PHE A 385 23.46 2.66 0.82
CA PHE A 385 22.71 3.62 0.02
C PHE A 385 23.53 4.88 -0.29
N ALA A 386 24.20 5.46 0.72
CA ALA A 386 25.00 6.67 0.56
C ALA A 386 26.11 6.52 -0.48
N LYS A 387 26.66 5.29 -0.64
CA LYS A 387 27.68 4.95 -1.63
C LYS A 387 27.13 4.70 -3.03
N HIS A 388 25.87 4.24 -3.15
CA HIS A 388 25.27 3.79 -4.42
C HIS A 388 24.20 4.73 -4.98
N LYS A 389 23.81 5.79 -4.24
CA LYS A 389 22.83 6.76 -4.72
C LYS A 389 23.34 7.48 -5.98
N ASN A 390 22.46 7.63 -6.95
CA ASN A 390 22.71 8.51 -8.08
C ASN A 390 22.62 9.97 -7.63
N ARG A 391 23.44 10.83 -8.23
CA ARG A 391 23.46 12.28 -7.93
C ARG A 391 22.20 12.98 -8.38
#